data_2ee25c0740b2c4e8956dc7bb1aff7392
#
_entry.id   2ee25c0740b2c4e8956dc7bb1aff7392
#
_cell.length_a   1.000
_cell.length_b   1.000
_cell.length_c   1.000
_cell.angle_alpha   90.00
_cell.angle_beta   90.00
_cell.angle_gamma   90.00
#
_symmetry.space_group_name_H-M   'P 1'
#
loop_
_entity.id
_entity.type
_entity.pdbx_description
1 polymer ?
#
loop_
_entity_poly.entity_id
_entity_poly.type
_entity_poly.pdbx_seq_one_letter_code
_entity_poly.pdbx_strand_id
1 'polypeptide(L)'
;MAPFAAHEGARTLTLPLRPAALAFDAVAPVFDNRFGEWRSVSTQRRAVRAALMEQFPRRGHLLELGGGTGEDAAFLAASGYDILLTDPSPAMVNLARAKLSPWGARTEIVAGEELEDFAIRHLSAGGGQFDGAFSNFAPLNCVVDLNPVARGLAKLLKPGAAAMLVLFGTLCLGEMVTEVLRGRPELALRRFTRVQVPARIANREFQVIYHRQATLRRTFAPWFDLEKRIGIGVTVPPSAAEPWISQHPTLLSAMEGIDRLISGPLAILGDHVLYHFRRTTAR
;
A
#
# COMPACT_ATOMS: atom_id res chain seq x y z
N MET A 1 -27.97 49.85 17.61
CA MET A 1 -26.75 49.25 17.07
C MET A 1 -26.44 48.02 17.95
N ALA A 2 -26.78 46.84 17.47
CA ALA A 2 -26.46 45.56 18.14
C ALA A 2 -25.15 45.01 17.56
N PRO A 3 -24.24 44.42 18.38
CA PRO A 3 -23.00 43.89 17.86
C PRO A 3 -23.20 42.54 17.21
N PHE A 4 -22.54 42.32 16.10
CA PHE A 4 -22.42 41.09 15.32
C PHE A 4 -21.93 39.96 16.23
N ALA A 5 -22.66 38.84 16.26
CA ALA A 5 -22.23 37.61 16.84
C ALA A 5 -21.13 36.98 15.97
N ALA A 6 -19.98 36.70 16.58
CA ALA A 6 -18.88 35.98 15.99
C ALA A 6 -19.32 34.54 15.67
N HIS A 7 -19.09 34.10 14.44
CA HIS A 7 -19.25 32.70 14.04
C HIS A 7 -18.31 31.81 14.85
N GLU A 8 -18.89 30.97 15.69
CA GLU A 8 -18.21 29.90 16.41
C GLU A 8 -17.62 28.89 15.44
N GLY A 9 -16.36 28.67 15.69
CA GLY A 9 -15.48 27.59 15.39
C GLY A 9 -15.93 26.43 14.51
N ALA A 10 -15.25 26.28 13.39
CA ALA A 10 -15.14 25.00 12.71
C ALA A 10 -14.65 23.95 13.72
N ARG A 11 -15.54 23.05 14.16
CA ARG A 11 -15.16 21.83 14.88
C ARG A 11 -14.23 21.04 13.99
N THR A 12 -12.94 21.11 14.26
CA THR A 12 -11.98 20.15 13.76
C THR A 12 -12.39 18.81 14.35
N LEU A 13 -13.07 17.97 13.58
CA LEU A 13 -13.33 16.58 13.92
C LEU A 13 -11.96 15.88 13.95
N THR A 14 -11.33 15.86 15.12
CA THR A 14 -10.19 14.99 15.38
C THR A 14 -10.72 13.57 15.37
N LEU A 15 -10.68 12.91 14.22
CA LEU A 15 -10.91 11.47 14.12
C LEU A 15 -9.89 10.77 15.03
N PRO A 16 -10.32 9.77 15.83
CA PRO A 16 -9.38 9.05 16.68
C PRO A 16 -8.30 8.42 15.81
N LEU A 17 -7.04 8.81 16.06
CA LEU A 17 -5.89 8.25 15.37
C LEU A 17 -5.87 6.73 15.59
N ARG A 18 -5.88 5.98 14.49
CA ARG A 18 -5.88 4.52 14.51
C ARG A 18 -4.54 3.99 15.02
N PRO A 19 -4.50 2.83 15.73
CA PRO A 19 -3.25 2.29 16.27
C PRO A 19 -2.12 2.16 15.25
N ALA A 20 -2.42 1.74 14.02
CA ALA A 20 -1.43 1.68 12.94
C ALA A 20 -0.90 3.07 12.57
N ALA A 21 -1.77 4.07 12.37
CA ALA A 21 -1.37 5.43 12.07
C ALA A 21 -0.47 6.02 13.16
N LEU A 22 -0.81 5.82 14.45
CA LEU A 22 0.02 6.23 15.58
C LEU A 22 1.40 5.54 15.61
N ALA A 23 1.45 4.26 15.23
CA ALA A 23 2.70 3.51 15.16
C ALA A 23 3.60 4.03 14.04
N PHE A 24 3.01 4.33 12.87
CA PHE A 24 3.73 4.91 11.73
C PHE A 24 4.12 6.37 11.95
N ASP A 25 3.32 7.18 12.65
CA ASP A 25 3.72 8.52 13.09
C ASP A 25 5.02 8.49 13.91
N ALA A 26 5.11 7.55 14.85
CA ALA A 26 6.26 7.44 15.73
C ALA A 26 7.56 7.06 15.00
N VAL A 27 7.47 6.32 13.88
CA VAL A 27 8.65 5.90 13.12
C VAL A 27 8.94 6.80 11.92
N ALA A 28 8.02 7.67 11.54
CA ALA A 28 8.13 8.51 10.34
C ALA A 28 9.48 9.22 10.20
N PRO A 29 10.07 9.87 11.24
CA PRO A 29 11.34 10.59 11.10
C PRO A 29 12.53 9.71 10.69
N VAL A 30 12.49 8.41 10.96
CA VAL A 30 13.58 7.47 10.67
C VAL A 30 13.20 6.41 9.65
N PHE A 31 11.98 6.48 9.10
CA PHE A 31 11.41 5.43 8.26
C PHE A 31 12.26 5.17 7.01
N ASP A 32 12.57 6.23 6.26
CA ASP A 32 13.32 6.11 5.01
C ASP A 32 14.76 5.62 5.26
N ASN A 33 15.42 6.12 6.30
CA ASN A 33 16.76 5.67 6.67
C ASN A 33 16.76 4.19 7.10
N ARG A 34 15.71 3.75 7.83
CA ARG A 34 15.62 2.39 8.32
C ARG A 34 15.37 1.36 7.23
N PHE A 35 14.50 1.67 6.27
CA PHE A 35 14.06 0.72 5.25
C PHE A 35 14.69 0.97 3.88
N GLY A 36 15.18 2.18 3.61
CA GLY A 36 15.76 2.56 2.32
C GLY A 36 17.09 1.86 2.00
N GLU A 37 17.86 1.46 3.02
CA GLU A 37 19.14 0.77 2.85
C GLU A 37 18.99 -0.74 2.55
N TRP A 38 17.81 -1.31 2.78
CA TRP A 38 17.56 -2.75 2.60
C TRP A 38 17.37 -3.10 1.12
N ARG A 39 18.30 -3.89 0.61
CA ARG A 39 18.33 -4.28 -0.81
C ARG A 39 17.17 -5.18 -1.19
N SER A 40 16.70 -6.05 -0.30
CA SER A 40 15.49 -6.86 -0.52
C SER A 40 14.26 -5.99 -0.74
N VAL A 41 14.08 -4.97 0.10
CA VAL A 41 12.97 -4.00 -0.03
C VAL A 41 13.09 -3.22 -1.34
N SER A 42 14.27 -2.72 -1.68
CA SER A 42 14.52 -2.02 -2.94
C SER A 42 14.24 -2.90 -4.17
N THR A 43 14.57 -4.19 -4.11
CA THR A 43 14.32 -5.16 -5.18
C THR A 43 12.82 -5.42 -5.36
N GLN A 44 12.11 -5.66 -4.26
CA GLN A 44 10.65 -5.83 -4.29
C GLN A 44 9.96 -4.56 -4.80
N ARG A 45 10.40 -3.37 -4.37
CA ARG A 45 9.89 -2.09 -4.85
C ARG A 45 10.07 -1.90 -6.34
N ARG A 46 11.26 -2.24 -6.90
CA ARG A 46 11.50 -2.19 -8.35
C ARG A 46 10.53 -3.08 -9.12
N ALA A 47 10.25 -4.29 -8.63
CA ALA A 47 9.30 -5.19 -9.27
C ALA A 47 7.89 -4.61 -9.31
N VAL A 48 7.42 -4.02 -8.21
CA VAL A 48 6.12 -3.33 -8.17
C VAL A 48 6.10 -2.13 -9.12
N ARG A 49 7.10 -1.24 -9.06
CA ARG A 49 7.20 -0.05 -9.94
C ARG A 49 7.16 -0.42 -11.42
N ALA A 50 7.86 -1.48 -11.82
CA ALA A 50 7.81 -1.99 -13.20
C ALA A 50 6.39 -2.39 -13.59
N ALA A 51 5.68 -3.13 -12.74
CA ALA A 51 4.30 -3.52 -12.98
C ALA A 51 3.34 -2.31 -13.05
N LEU A 52 3.52 -1.30 -12.19
CA LEU A 52 2.73 -0.07 -12.23
C LEU A 52 2.93 0.68 -13.55
N MET A 53 4.18 0.86 -13.98
CA MET A 53 4.50 1.58 -15.23
C MET A 53 4.03 0.83 -16.49
N GLU A 54 3.92 -0.50 -16.43
CA GLU A 54 3.36 -1.31 -17.53
C GLU A 54 1.85 -1.10 -17.68
N GLN A 55 1.13 -0.92 -16.55
CA GLN A 55 -0.33 -0.93 -16.52
C GLN A 55 -0.96 0.47 -16.56
N PHE A 56 -0.28 1.48 -16.05
CA PHE A 56 -0.85 2.82 -16.02
C PHE A 56 -0.57 3.60 -17.31
N PRO A 57 -1.55 4.39 -17.80
CA PRO A 57 -1.35 5.24 -18.97
C PRO A 57 -0.28 6.29 -18.67
N ARG A 58 0.57 6.56 -19.65
CA ARG A 58 1.62 7.59 -19.50
C ARG A 58 1.01 8.93 -19.13
N ARG A 59 1.62 9.61 -18.14
CA ARG A 59 1.15 10.90 -17.59
C ARG A 59 -0.26 10.84 -17.01
N GLY A 60 -0.68 9.66 -16.58
CA GLY A 60 -1.99 9.47 -15.93
C GLY A 60 -2.07 10.18 -14.58
N HIS A 61 -3.30 10.52 -14.20
CA HIS A 61 -3.64 11.00 -12.87
C HIS A 61 -3.89 9.79 -11.96
N LEU A 62 -3.04 9.57 -10.96
CA LEU A 62 -3.03 8.35 -10.13
C LEU A 62 -3.32 8.66 -8.67
N LEU A 63 -3.97 7.70 -8.00
CA LEU A 63 -4.23 7.72 -6.57
C LEU A 63 -3.33 6.67 -5.87
N GLU A 64 -2.54 7.09 -4.89
CA GLU A 64 -1.80 6.19 -4.00
C GLU A 64 -2.50 6.06 -2.66
N LEU A 65 -2.72 4.81 -2.20
CA LEU A 65 -3.30 4.49 -0.90
C LEU A 65 -2.23 4.00 0.07
N GLY A 66 -2.11 4.64 1.23
CA GLY A 66 -1.11 4.29 2.24
C GLY A 66 0.30 4.54 1.74
N GLY A 67 0.55 5.70 1.11
CA GLY A 67 1.81 6.02 0.45
C GLY A 67 2.98 6.32 1.39
N GLY A 68 2.74 6.39 2.70
CA GLY A 68 3.76 6.65 3.71
C GLY A 68 4.53 7.94 3.44
N THR A 69 5.86 7.85 3.38
CA THR A 69 6.75 9.00 3.10
C THR A 69 6.82 9.40 1.63
N GLY A 70 6.04 8.75 0.73
CA GLY A 70 5.91 9.13 -0.68
C GLY A 70 7.01 8.62 -1.61
N GLU A 71 7.71 7.53 -1.26
CA GLU A 71 8.80 6.97 -2.09
C GLU A 71 8.35 6.51 -3.47
N ASP A 72 7.18 5.87 -3.57
CA ASP A 72 6.66 5.41 -4.86
C ASP A 72 5.98 6.54 -5.62
N ALA A 73 5.26 7.44 -4.92
CA ALA A 73 4.73 8.67 -5.50
C ALA A 73 5.83 9.53 -6.13
N ALA A 74 6.97 9.74 -5.44
CA ALA A 74 8.08 10.52 -5.95
C ALA A 74 8.68 9.92 -7.22
N PHE A 75 8.85 8.58 -7.25
CA PHE A 75 9.34 7.87 -8.43
C PHE A 75 8.40 8.04 -9.64
N LEU A 76 7.09 7.90 -9.42
CA LEU A 76 6.09 8.05 -10.49
C LEU A 76 5.94 9.51 -10.91
N ALA A 77 5.95 10.46 -9.97
CA ALA A 77 5.91 11.89 -10.28
C ALA A 77 7.13 12.34 -11.11
N ALA A 78 8.33 11.86 -10.76
CA ALA A 78 9.54 12.08 -11.56
C ALA A 78 9.45 11.45 -12.97
N SER A 79 8.62 10.40 -13.11
CA SER A 79 8.31 9.77 -14.42
C SER A 79 7.16 10.47 -15.17
N GLY A 80 6.64 11.59 -14.64
CA GLY A 80 5.65 12.45 -15.30
C GLY A 80 4.19 12.12 -14.98
N TYR A 81 3.90 11.32 -13.95
CA TYR A 81 2.54 11.08 -13.47
C TYR A 81 2.08 12.20 -12.52
N ASP A 82 0.79 12.55 -12.59
CA ASP A 82 0.14 13.40 -11.59
C ASP A 82 -0.38 12.52 -10.44
N ILE A 83 0.09 12.76 -9.21
CA ILE A 83 -0.19 11.87 -8.08
C ILE A 83 -0.97 12.59 -6.98
N LEU A 84 -2.04 11.94 -6.51
CA LEU A 84 -2.61 12.20 -5.19
C LEU A 84 -2.23 11.06 -4.26
N LEU A 85 -1.43 11.36 -3.23
CA LEU A 85 -1.05 10.40 -2.20
C LEU A 85 -2.00 10.53 -1.00
N THR A 86 -2.48 9.40 -0.48
CA THR A 86 -3.22 9.34 0.77
C THR A 86 -2.51 8.43 1.78
N ASP A 87 -2.50 8.84 3.05
CA ASP A 87 -2.02 8.03 4.17
C ASP A 87 -2.74 8.45 5.47
N PRO A 88 -3.06 7.52 6.39
CA PRO A 88 -3.72 7.88 7.66
C PRO A 88 -2.79 8.57 8.66
N SER A 89 -1.48 8.53 8.49
CA SER A 89 -0.47 9.11 9.39
C SER A 89 -0.16 10.57 9.00
N PRO A 90 -0.50 11.57 9.82
CA PRO A 90 -0.13 12.96 9.56
C PRO A 90 1.38 13.18 9.40
N ALA A 91 2.22 12.48 10.18
CA ALA A 91 3.66 12.61 10.09
C ALA A 91 4.19 12.07 8.76
N MET A 92 3.67 10.94 8.28
CA MET A 92 4.00 10.40 6.95
C MET A 92 3.59 11.36 5.84
N VAL A 93 2.35 11.86 5.88
CA VAL A 93 1.83 12.83 4.90
C VAL A 93 2.67 14.11 4.85
N ASN A 94 3.14 14.60 6.00
CA ASN A 94 3.99 15.80 6.02
C ASN A 94 5.36 15.53 5.36
N LEU A 95 5.97 14.37 5.59
CA LEU A 95 7.21 13.97 4.90
C LEU A 95 6.98 13.78 3.40
N ALA A 96 5.89 13.11 3.02
CA ALA A 96 5.50 12.94 1.62
C ALA A 96 5.30 14.30 0.93
N ARG A 97 4.60 15.24 1.57
CA ARG A 97 4.36 16.59 1.02
C ARG A 97 5.67 17.33 0.74
N ALA A 98 6.61 17.27 1.67
CA ALA A 98 7.94 17.87 1.48
C ALA A 98 8.69 17.20 0.33
N LYS A 99 8.71 15.86 0.29
CA LYS A 99 9.38 15.07 -0.76
C LYS A 99 8.76 15.31 -2.15
N LEU A 100 7.45 15.44 -2.24
CA LEU A 100 6.70 15.57 -3.49
C LEU A 100 6.61 17.02 -4.01
N SER A 101 7.01 18.01 -3.22
CA SER A 101 6.93 19.43 -3.58
C SER A 101 7.54 19.80 -4.94
N PRO A 102 8.68 19.20 -5.40
CA PRO A 102 9.26 19.52 -6.70
C PRO A 102 8.37 19.18 -7.90
N TRP A 103 7.43 18.26 -7.73
CA TRP A 103 6.52 17.82 -8.81
C TRP A 103 5.08 18.35 -8.64
N GLY A 104 4.80 19.12 -7.59
CA GLY A 104 3.45 19.62 -7.32
C GLY A 104 2.42 18.54 -6.99
N ALA A 105 2.85 17.32 -6.65
CA ALA A 105 1.97 16.22 -6.29
C ALA A 105 1.23 16.52 -4.97
N ARG A 106 -0.02 16.08 -4.90
CA ARG A 106 -0.92 16.39 -3.78
C ARG A 106 -0.90 15.28 -2.73
N THR A 107 -1.15 15.66 -1.47
CA THR A 107 -1.19 14.73 -0.35
C THR A 107 -2.39 14.99 0.55
N GLU A 108 -3.07 13.95 1.00
CA GLU A 108 -4.25 14.01 1.86
C GLU A 108 -4.15 13.01 3.02
N ILE A 109 -4.65 13.40 4.20
CA ILE A 109 -4.75 12.50 5.35
C ILE A 109 -6.06 11.73 5.22
N VAL A 110 -5.97 10.48 4.72
CA VAL A 110 -7.12 9.60 4.51
C VAL A 110 -6.76 8.17 4.86
N ALA A 111 -7.57 7.54 5.70
CA ALA A 111 -7.44 6.12 5.98
C ALA A 111 -8.23 5.28 4.96
N GLY A 112 -7.84 4.00 4.79
CA GLY A 112 -8.54 3.10 3.89
C GLY A 112 -10.04 2.96 4.18
N GLU A 113 -10.41 2.93 5.46
CA GLU A 113 -11.81 2.85 5.91
C GLU A 113 -12.63 4.12 5.62
N GLU A 114 -11.96 5.24 5.35
CA GLU A 114 -12.58 6.54 5.03
C GLU A 114 -12.59 6.84 3.53
N LEU A 115 -12.08 5.90 2.71
CA LEU A 115 -11.89 6.15 1.28
C LEU A 115 -13.21 6.41 0.54
N GLU A 116 -14.31 5.79 0.97
CA GLU A 116 -15.62 6.05 0.37
C GLU A 116 -16.11 7.47 0.67
N ASP A 117 -16.00 7.93 1.91
CA ASP A 117 -16.38 9.28 2.31
C ASP A 117 -15.47 10.33 1.67
N PHE A 118 -14.16 10.02 1.56
CA PHE A 118 -13.23 10.85 0.82
C PHE A 118 -13.65 10.96 -0.65
N ALA A 119 -14.02 9.85 -1.30
CA ALA A 119 -14.46 9.85 -2.68
C ALA A 119 -15.66 10.78 -2.91
N ILE A 120 -16.65 10.73 -2.01
CA ILE A 120 -17.82 11.60 -2.08
C ILE A 120 -17.42 13.08 -1.96
N ARG A 121 -16.59 13.43 -0.96
CA ARG A 121 -16.12 14.80 -0.76
C ARG A 121 -15.28 15.29 -1.94
N HIS A 122 -14.35 14.49 -2.43
CA HIS A 122 -13.46 14.82 -3.54
C HIS A 122 -14.23 15.14 -4.82
N LEU A 123 -15.17 14.28 -5.19
CA LEU A 123 -15.99 14.47 -6.40
C LEU A 123 -16.96 15.64 -6.25
N SER A 124 -17.58 15.83 -5.07
CA SER A 124 -18.48 16.96 -4.80
C SER A 124 -17.75 18.31 -4.82
N ALA A 125 -16.46 18.34 -4.52
CA ALA A 125 -15.61 19.52 -4.62
C ALA A 125 -15.07 19.77 -6.04
N GLY A 126 -15.52 19.01 -7.04
CA GLY A 126 -15.07 19.14 -8.44
C GLY A 126 -13.79 18.38 -8.75
N GLY A 127 -13.33 17.50 -7.86
CA GLY A 127 -12.21 16.60 -8.12
C GLY A 127 -12.55 15.61 -9.23
N GLY A 128 -11.58 15.34 -10.12
CA GLY A 128 -11.75 14.40 -11.22
C GLY A 128 -11.52 12.93 -10.80
N GLN A 129 -11.99 12.00 -11.62
CA GLN A 129 -11.64 10.60 -11.48
C GLN A 129 -10.19 10.34 -11.91
N PHE A 130 -9.59 9.31 -11.31
CA PHE A 130 -8.21 8.89 -11.57
C PHE A 130 -8.12 7.86 -12.71
N ASP A 131 -7.01 7.88 -13.43
CA ASP A 131 -6.67 6.91 -14.48
C ASP A 131 -6.18 5.57 -13.91
N GLY A 132 -5.87 5.54 -12.63
CA GLY A 132 -5.48 4.34 -11.90
C GLY A 132 -5.29 4.61 -10.41
N ALA A 133 -5.24 3.53 -9.64
CA ALA A 133 -4.87 3.60 -8.22
C ALA A 133 -3.89 2.49 -7.87
N PHE A 134 -3.06 2.73 -6.87
CA PHE A 134 -2.16 1.71 -6.35
C PHE A 134 -1.96 1.83 -4.83
N SER A 135 -1.50 0.73 -4.26
CA SER A 135 -1.09 0.63 -2.86
C SER A 135 0.10 -0.32 -2.79
N ASN A 136 1.21 0.09 -2.21
CA ASN A 136 2.43 -0.73 -2.13
C ASN A 136 2.84 -0.99 -0.68
N PHE A 137 3.56 -2.11 -0.43
CA PHE A 137 4.01 -2.56 0.89
C PHE A 137 2.91 -2.75 1.93
N ALA A 138 1.74 -3.21 1.47
CA ALA A 138 0.69 -3.78 2.30
C ALA A 138 0.01 -2.86 3.35
N PRO A 139 -0.16 -1.54 3.15
CA PRO A 139 -0.88 -0.71 4.12
C PRO A 139 -2.34 -1.17 4.30
N LEU A 140 -2.96 -1.74 3.26
CA LEU A 140 -4.32 -2.28 3.32
C LEU A 140 -4.46 -3.51 4.24
N ASN A 141 -3.37 -4.12 4.66
CA ASN A 141 -3.40 -5.16 5.70
C ASN A 141 -3.66 -4.59 7.11
N CYS A 142 -3.60 -3.26 7.29
CA CYS A 142 -4.04 -2.59 8.52
C CYS A 142 -5.55 -2.27 8.51
N VAL A 143 -6.24 -2.47 7.38
CA VAL A 143 -7.67 -2.23 7.18
C VAL A 143 -8.42 -3.54 7.33
N VAL A 144 -9.31 -3.64 8.32
CA VAL A 144 -10.03 -4.89 8.60
C VAL A 144 -11.14 -5.14 7.58
N ASP A 145 -11.92 -4.11 7.29
CA ASP A 145 -12.99 -4.16 6.27
C ASP A 145 -12.59 -3.39 5.02
N LEU A 146 -12.38 -4.10 3.93
CA LEU A 146 -12.02 -3.50 2.63
C LEU A 146 -13.23 -3.03 1.80
N ASN A 147 -14.47 -3.17 2.29
CA ASN A 147 -15.65 -2.68 1.56
C ASN A 147 -15.61 -1.16 1.32
N PRO A 148 -15.26 -0.29 2.29
CA PRO A 148 -15.11 1.15 2.03
C PRO A 148 -14.00 1.45 1.00
N VAL A 149 -12.91 0.66 1.01
CA VAL A 149 -11.84 0.79 0.00
C VAL A 149 -12.38 0.47 -1.40
N ALA A 150 -13.07 -0.66 -1.55
CA ALA A 150 -13.62 -1.09 -2.84
C ALA A 150 -14.65 -0.09 -3.38
N ARG A 151 -15.59 0.39 -2.52
CA ARG A 151 -16.59 1.40 -2.91
C ARG A 151 -15.97 2.76 -3.21
N GLY A 152 -14.98 3.19 -2.43
CA GLY A 152 -14.25 4.42 -2.67
C GLY A 152 -13.50 4.39 -3.99
N LEU A 153 -12.74 3.33 -4.26
CA LEU A 153 -12.05 3.15 -5.54
C LEU A 153 -13.04 3.06 -6.73
N ALA A 154 -14.19 2.43 -6.54
CA ALA A 154 -15.22 2.37 -7.57
C ALA A 154 -15.77 3.75 -7.97
N LYS A 155 -15.82 4.70 -7.04
CA LYS A 155 -16.22 6.09 -7.31
C LYS A 155 -15.08 6.91 -7.92
N LEU A 156 -13.85 6.72 -7.40
CA LEU A 156 -12.68 7.53 -7.75
C LEU A 156 -12.03 7.14 -9.07
N LEU A 157 -12.16 5.89 -9.52
CA LEU A 157 -11.52 5.43 -10.73
C LEU A 157 -12.43 5.57 -11.96
N LYS A 158 -11.84 5.93 -13.09
CA LYS A 158 -12.52 5.89 -14.38
C LYS A 158 -12.93 4.45 -14.73
N PRO A 159 -14.01 4.23 -15.47
CA PRO A 159 -14.32 2.91 -16.05
C PRO A 159 -13.12 2.37 -16.83
N GLY A 160 -12.78 1.10 -16.65
CA GLY A 160 -11.61 0.46 -17.27
C GLY A 160 -10.26 0.78 -16.61
N ALA A 161 -10.19 1.64 -15.60
CA ALA A 161 -8.96 1.95 -14.90
C ALA A 161 -8.46 0.77 -14.03
N ALA A 162 -7.15 0.68 -13.86
CA ALA A 162 -6.53 -0.34 -13.04
C ALA A 162 -6.42 0.08 -11.57
N ALA A 163 -6.66 -0.87 -10.65
CA ALA A 163 -6.29 -0.76 -9.25
C ALA A 163 -5.25 -1.85 -8.92
N MET A 164 -4.02 -1.42 -8.59
CA MET A 164 -2.87 -2.27 -8.35
C MET A 164 -2.58 -2.33 -6.85
N LEU A 165 -3.05 -3.38 -6.17
CA LEU A 165 -3.02 -3.46 -4.70
C LEU A 165 -2.03 -4.52 -4.25
N VAL A 166 -0.99 -4.11 -3.55
CA VAL A 166 0.02 -4.99 -2.95
C VAL A 166 -0.36 -5.29 -1.52
N LEU A 167 -0.60 -6.55 -1.21
CA LEU A 167 -0.92 -7.04 0.12
C LEU A 167 0.07 -8.13 0.53
N PHE A 168 0.20 -8.39 1.83
CA PHE A 168 0.98 -9.52 2.31
C PHE A 168 0.47 -10.84 1.71
N GLY A 169 1.41 -11.66 1.23
CA GLY A 169 1.12 -13.04 0.85
C GLY A 169 0.67 -13.86 2.06
N THR A 170 -0.33 -14.71 1.86
CA THR A 170 -0.79 -15.62 2.92
C THR A 170 0.15 -16.81 3.09
N LEU A 171 1.07 -17.03 2.15
CA LEU A 171 2.04 -18.12 2.13
C LEU A 171 3.41 -17.59 1.70
N CYS A 172 4.18 -17.09 2.64
CA CYS A 172 5.52 -16.56 2.35
C CYS A 172 6.59 -17.61 2.64
N LEU A 173 7.10 -18.27 1.59
CA LEU A 173 8.14 -19.30 1.76
C LEU A 173 9.41 -18.74 2.40
N GLY A 174 9.84 -17.55 2.02
CA GLY A 174 11.02 -16.90 2.57
C GLY A 174 10.90 -16.65 4.07
N GLU A 175 9.72 -16.22 4.56
CA GLU A 175 9.47 -16.06 5.99
C GLU A 175 9.42 -17.41 6.71
N MET A 176 8.72 -18.39 6.14
CA MET A 176 8.61 -19.72 6.74
C MET A 176 10.00 -20.33 6.96
N VAL A 177 10.87 -20.31 5.94
CA VAL A 177 12.25 -20.82 6.03
C VAL A 177 13.04 -20.01 7.07
N THR A 178 12.97 -18.68 7.02
CA THR A 178 13.71 -17.79 7.92
C THR A 178 13.33 -18.03 9.38
N GLU A 179 12.03 -18.17 9.69
CA GLU A 179 11.56 -18.39 11.06
C GLU A 179 11.90 -19.80 11.58
N VAL A 180 11.84 -20.83 10.73
CA VAL A 180 12.28 -22.18 11.09
C VAL A 180 13.79 -22.18 11.39
N LEU A 181 14.62 -21.56 10.55
CA LEU A 181 16.07 -21.47 10.77
C LEU A 181 16.43 -20.67 12.03
N ARG A 182 15.56 -19.76 12.46
CA ARG A 182 15.70 -19.01 13.72
C ARG A 182 15.17 -19.76 14.95
N GLY A 183 14.74 -21.00 14.81
CA GLY A 183 14.17 -21.80 15.90
C GLY A 183 12.78 -21.34 16.36
N ARG A 184 12.02 -20.68 15.51
CA ARG A 184 10.66 -20.17 15.79
C ARG A 184 9.62 -20.70 14.80
N PRO A 185 9.45 -22.03 14.68
CA PRO A 185 8.55 -22.64 13.70
C PRO A 185 7.08 -22.24 13.87
N GLU A 186 6.66 -21.86 15.08
CA GLU A 186 5.31 -21.37 15.36
C GLU A 186 4.99 -20.07 14.60
N LEU A 187 6.01 -19.24 14.31
CA LEU A 187 5.83 -18.01 13.54
C LEU A 187 5.79 -18.26 12.03
N ALA A 188 6.31 -19.40 11.57
CA ALA A 188 6.32 -19.75 10.15
C ALA A 188 4.90 -19.84 9.55
N LEU A 189 3.91 -20.19 10.37
CA LEU A 189 2.51 -20.34 9.95
C LEU A 189 1.59 -19.18 10.35
N ARG A 190 2.14 -18.09 10.92
CA ARG A 190 1.34 -16.97 11.43
C ARG A 190 0.42 -16.31 10.40
N ARG A 191 0.80 -16.36 9.10
CA ARG A 191 0.01 -15.79 8.00
C ARG A 191 -1.22 -16.61 7.61
N PHE A 192 -1.35 -17.85 8.10
CA PHE A 192 -2.51 -18.71 7.82
C PHE A 192 -3.75 -18.35 8.65
N THR A 193 -3.60 -17.54 9.67
CA THR A 193 -4.72 -17.13 10.52
C THR A 193 -5.76 -16.32 9.75
N ARG A 194 -7.01 -16.37 10.22
CA ARG A 194 -8.13 -15.57 9.71
C ARG A 194 -8.47 -14.40 10.63
N VAL A 195 -7.78 -14.30 11.76
CA VAL A 195 -7.96 -13.24 12.73
C VAL A 195 -6.86 -12.19 12.58
N GLN A 196 -7.06 -11.06 13.22
CA GLN A 196 -6.04 -10.03 13.32
C GLN A 196 -4.82 -10.58 14.09
N VAL A 197 -3.64 -10.23 13.61
CA VAL A 197 -2.36 -10.62 14.20
C VAL A 197 -1.69 -9.35 14.73
N PRO A 198 -1.20 -9.35 15.98
CA PRO A 198 -0.45 -8.21 16.49
C PRO A 198 0.84 -8.01 15.70
N ALA A 199 1.11 -6.77 15.34
CA ALA A 199 2.34 -6.30 14.77
C ALA A 199 2.90 -5.16 15.64
N ARG A 200 4.20 -4.91 15.53
CA ARG A 200 4.86 -3.88 16.36
C ARG A 200 5.88 -3.10 15.55
N ILE A 201 5.78 -1.78 15.62
CA ILE A 201 6.80 -0.86 15.08
C ILE A 201 7.02 0.28 16.08
N ALA A 202 8.24 0.75 16.25
CA ALA A 202 8.59 1.82 17.19
C ALA A 202 7.99 1.62 18.61
N ASN A 203 7.99 0.40 19.12
CA ASN A 203 7.38 0.02 20.42
C ASN A 203 5.86 0.26 20.53
N ARG A 204 5.17 0.49 19.40
CA ARG A 204 3.71 0.60 19.35
C ARG A 204 3.12 -0.63 18.68
N GLU A 205 2.08 -1.18 19.29
CA GLU A 205 1.35 -2.33 18.76
C GLU A 205 0.17 -1.88 17.91
N PHE A 206 -0.10 -2.62 16.84
CA PHE A 206 -1.26 -2.48 15.98
C PHE A 206 -1.65 -3.86 15.43
N GLN A 207 -2.77 -3.93 14.75
CA GLN A 207 -3.27 -5.19 14.20
C GLN A 207 -3.06 -5.23 12.69
N VAL A 208 -2.69 -6.42 12.20
CA VAL A 208 -2.57 -6.73 10.78
C VAL A 208 -3.49 -7.91 10.45
N ILE A 209 -4.15 -7.85 9.31
CA ILE A 209 -4.98 -8.96 8.80
C ILE A 209 -4.41 -9.45 7.45
N TYR A 210 -4.28 -10.77 7.32
CA TYR A 210 -3.86 -11.41 6.07
C TYR A 210 -5.09 -11.71 5.21
N HIS A 211 -5.43 -10.78 4.31
CA HIS A 211 -6.60 -10.91 3.44
C HIS A 211 -6.42 -12.07 2.45
N ARG A 212 -7.37 -13.00 2.45
CA ARG A 212 -7.37 -14.09 1.48
C ARG A 212 -7.87 -13.62 0.13
N GLN A 213 -7.29 -14.17 -0.94
CA GLN A 213 -7.71 -13.85 -2.31
C GLN A 213 -9.22 -14.01 -2.53
N ALA A 214 -9.85 -15.06 -1.99
CA ALA A 214 -11.28 -15.25 -2.13
C ALA A 214 -12.10 -14.13 -1.49
N THR A 215 -11.63 -13.57 -0.37
CA THR A 215 -12.23 -12.38 0.26
C THR A 215 -12.04 -11.16 -0.62
N LEU A 216 -10.82 -10.90 -1.10
CA LEU A 216 -10.53 -9.79 -2.00
C LEU A 216 -11.41 -9.84 -3.26
N ARG A 217 -11.45 -10.98 -3.94
CA ARG A 217 -12.31 -11.15 -5.11
C ARG A 217 -13.78 -10.83 -4.80
N ARG A 218 -14.32 -11.35 -3.71
CA ARG A 218 -15.72 -11.12 -3.33
C ARG A 218 -15.99 -9.67 -2.98
N THR A 219 -15.10 -9.01 -2.22
CA THR A 219 -15.24 -7.62 -1.82
C THR A 219 -15.18 -6.66 -3.01
N PHE A 220 -14.31 -6.94 -3.99
CA PHE A 220 -14.13 -6.07 -5.15
C PHE A 220 -15.03 -6.42 -6.34
N ALA A 221 -15.54 -7.67 -6.44
CA ALA A 221 -16.33 -8.17 -7.58
C ALA A 221 -17.53 -7.30 -8.02
N PRO A 222 -18.23 -6.55 -7.14
CA PRO A 222 -19.30 -5.69 -7.61
C PRO A 222 -18.86 -4.59 -8.58
N TRP A 223 -17.58 -4.21 -8.53
CA TRP A 223 -17.05 -3.06 -9.30
C TRP A 223 -15.77 -3.35 -10.07
N PHE A 224 -15.11 -4.46 -9.77
CA PHE A 224 -13.78 -4.78 -10.33
C PHE A 224 -13.67 -6.25 -10.68
N ASP A 225 -13.00 -6.53 -11.80
CA ASP A 225 -12.54 -7.86 -12.16
C ASP A 225 -11.08 -8.05 -11.74
N LEU A 226 -10.76 -9.17 -11.10
CA LEU A 226 -9.37 -9.54 -10.79
C LEU A 226 -8.75 -10.18 -12.04
N GLU A 227 -7.88 -9.43 -12.75
CA GLU A 227 -7.27 -9.89 -13.99
C GLU A 227 -5.98 -10.68 -13.77
N LYS A 228 -5.12 -10.24 -12.85
CA LYS A 228 -3.78 -10.82 -12.68
C LYS A 228 -3.33 -10.77 -11.22
N ARG A 229 -2.43 -11.69 -10.88
CA ARG A 229 -1.67 -11.68 -9.61
C ARG A 229 -0.20 -11.82 -9.95
N ILE A 230 0.63 -11.09 -9.20
CA ILE A 230 2.09 -11.13 -9.34
C ILE A 230 2.66 -11.32 -7.94
N GLY A 231 3.44 -12.37 -7.73
CA GLY A 231 4.19 -12.57 -6.49
C GLY A 231 5.35 -11.58 -6.42
N ILE A 232 5.47 -10.92 -5.30
CA ILE A 232 6.58 -10.01 -5.02
C ILE A 232 7.43 -10.64 -3.92
N GLY A 233 8.69 -10.91 -4.22
CA GLY A 233 9.56 -11.62 -3.29
C GLY A 233 9.14 -13.09 -3.11
N VAL A 234 9.09 -13.88 -4.19
CA VAL A 234 8.85 -15.32 -4.13
C VAL A 234 10.10 -16.02 -3.64
N THR A 235 11.24 -15.73 -4.25
CA THR A 235 12.57 -16.18 -3.81
C THR A 235 13.37 -15.08 -3.14
N VAL A 236 13.19 -13.81 -3.55
CA VAL A 236 13.74 -12.65 -2.83
C VAL A 236 13.16 -12.63 -1.42
N PRO A 237 14.01 -12.78 -0.38
CA PRO A 237 13.51 -12.96 0.98
C PRO A 237 12.86 -11.69 1.54
N PRO A 238 11.97 -11.82 2.54
CA PRO A 238 11.37 -10.68 3.22
C PRO A 238 12.41 -9.89 4.01
N SER A 239 12.02 -8.70 4.47
CA SER A 239 12.84 -7.84 5.32
C SER A 239 13.34 -8.52 6.60
N ALA A 240 12.72 -9.61 7.01
CA ALA A 240 13.21 -10.45 8.13
C ALA A 240 14.61 -11.03 7.86
N ALA A 241 15.03 -11.20 6.61
CA ALA A 241 16.37 -11.68 6.27
C ALA A 241 17.45 -10.59 6.22
N GLU A 242 17.07 -9.31 6.48
CA GLU A 242 18.03 -8.22 6.55
C GLU A 242 18.77 -8.19 7.92
N PRO A 243 20.01 -7.72 7.98
CA PRO A 243 20.84 -7.22 6.87
C PRO A 243 21.58 -8.32 6.08
N TRP A 244 21.40 -9.61 6.41
CA TRP A 244 22.15 -10.72 5.83
C TRP A 244 22.09 -10.74 4.29
N ILE A 245 20.90 -10.67 3.71
CA ILE A 245 20.74 -10.74 2.25
C ILE A 245 21.36 -9.52 1.53
N SER A 246 21.35 -8.35 2.15
CA SER A 246 21.99 -7.16 1.61
C SER A 246 23.51 -7.31 1.49
N GLN A 247 24.13 -8.17 2.28
CA GLN A 247 25.56 -8.50 2.22
C GLN A 247 25.89 -9.53 1.11
N HIS A 248 24.85 -10.12 0.47
CA HIS A 248 24.99 -11.12 -0.58
C HIS A 248 24.35 -10.66 -1.91
N PRO A 249 24.88 -9.58 -2.57
CA PRO A 249 24.24 -8.96 -3.71
C PRO A 249 24.12 -9.86 -4.93
N THR A 250 25.07 -10.75 -5.16
CA THR A 250 25.04 -11.72 -6.28
C THR A 250 23.92 -12.74 -6.09
N LEU A 251 23.72 -13.24 -4.87
CA LEU A 251 22.64 -14.14 -4.52
C LEU A 251 21.28 -13.43 -4.73
N LEU A 252 21.15 -12.20 -4.22
CA LEU A 252 19.94 -11.41 -4.37
C LEU A 252 19.61 -11.17 -5.85
N SER A 253 20.61 -10.86 -6.69
CA SER A 253 20.41 -10.69 -8.14
C SER A 253 19.96 -11.98 -8.83
N ALA A 254 20.49 -13.13 -8.43
CA ALA A 254 20.04 -14.42 -8.95
C ALA A 254 18.58 -14.71 -8.54
N MET A 255 18.23 -14.45 -7.29
CA MET A 255 16.86 -14.57 -6.79
C MET A 255 15.89 -13.63 -7.53
N GLU A 256 16.28 -12.36 -7.78
CA GLU A 256 15.50 -11.43 -8.59
C GLU A 256 15.27 -11.96 -10.01
N GLY A 257 16.30 -12.57 -10.61
CA GLY A 257 16.20 -13.21 -11.93
C GLY A 257 15.17 -14.36 -11.94
N ILE A 258 15.17 -15.21 -10.91
CA ILE A 258 14.22 -16.29 -10.74
C ILE A 258 12.81 -15.73 -10.55
N ASP A 259 12.65 -14.73 -9.67
CA ASP A 259 11.35 -14.11 -9.39
C ASP A 259 10.67 -13.59 -10.65
N ARG A 260 11.41 -13.01 -11.61
CA ARG A 260 10.85 -12.56 -12.89
C ARG A 260 10.18 -13.68 -13.69
N LEU A 261 10.64 -14.91 -13.54
CA LEU A 261 10.09 -16.07 -14.26
C LEU A 261 8.89 -16.70 -13.52
N ILE A 262 8.96 -16.75 -12.19
CA ILE A 262 8.00 -17.52 -11.39
C ILE A 262 6.93 -16.66 -10.71
N SER A 263 7.07 -15.33 -10.70
CA SER A 263 6.16 -14.40 -10.00
C SER A 263 4.69 -14.55 -10.40
N GLY A 264 4.38 -14.93 -11.63
CA GLY A 264 3.01 -15.20 -12.09
C GLY A 264 2.47 -16.54 -11.54
N PRO A 265 3.04 -17.68 -11.95
CA PRO A 265 2.54 -18.99 -11.55
C PRO A 265 2.62 -19.24 -10.05
N LEU A 266 3.65 -18.74 -9.35
CA LEU A 266 3.87 -18.92 -7.93
C LEU A 266 3.51 -17.68 -7.08
N ALA A 267 2.63 -16.81 -7.58
CA ALA A 267 2.29 -15.56 -6.94
C ALA A 267 1.90 -15.69 -5.45
N ILE A 268 1.22 -16.78 -5.07
CA ILE A 268 0.77 -17.00 -3.69
C ILE A 268 1.89 -17.26 -2.69
N LEU A 269 3.09 -17.59 -3.17
CA LEU A 269 4.28 -17.92 -2.36
C LEU A 269 5.14 -16.70 -2.04
N GLY A 270 4.81 -15.54 -2.63
CA GLY A 270 5.53 -14.29 -2.42
C GLY A 270 5.36 -13.72 -1.02
N ASP A 271 6.34 -12.94 -0.58
CA ASP A 271 6.23 -12.12 0.62
C ASP A 271 5.01 -11.19 0.52
N HIS A 272 4.85 -10.59 -0.65
CA HIS A 272 3.65 -9.85 -1.02
C HIS A 272 3.04 -10.42 -2.30
N VAL A 273 1.77 -10.12 -2.51
CA VAL A 273 1.06 -10.39 -3.76
C VAL A 273 0.48 -9.07 -4.27
N LEU A 274 0.84 -8.71 -5.49
CA LEU A 274 0.22 -7.63 -6.21
C LEU A 274 -1.02 -8.18 -6.92
N TYR A 275 -2.19 -7.64 -6.57
CA TYR A 275 -3.46 -7.93 -7.19
C TYR A 275 -3.80 -6.82 -8.19
N HIS A 276 -3.93 -7.19 -9.46
CA HIS A 276 -4.36 -6.30 -10.52
C HIS A 276 -5.87 -6.43 -10.72
N PHE A 277 -6.59 -5.43 -10.29
CA PHE A 277 -8.02 -5.28 -10.50
C PHE A 277 -8.29 -4.29 -11.63
N ARG A 278 -9.31 -4.57 -12.46
CA ARG A 278 -9.81 -3.69 -13.51
C ARG A 278 -11.20 -3.19 -13.15
N ARG A 279 -11.41 -1.87 -13.17
CA ARG A 279 -12.72 -1.26 -12.97
C ARG A 279 -13.64 -1.66 -14.11
N THR A 280 -14.79 -2.26 -13.79
CA THR A 280 -15.77 -2.66 -14.82
C THR A 280 -16.35 -1.45 -15.55
N THR A 281 -16.58 -1.59 -16.86
CA THR A 281 -17.09 -0.50 -17.71
C THR A 281 -18.61 -0.40 -17.73
N ALA A 282 -19.31 -1.46 -17.28
CA ALA A 282 -20.76 -1.52 -17.23
C ALA A 282 -21.24 -2.39 -16.06
N ARG A 283 -21.90 -1.76 -15.14
CA ARG A 283 -23.04 -2.33 -14.38
C ARG A 283 -23.86 -1.20 -13.80
#